data_95ca76422398221cdce8aede05102653
#
_entry.id   95ca76422398221cdce8aede05102653
#
_cell.length_a   1.000
_cell.length_b   1.000
_cell.length_c   1.000
_cell.angle_alpha   90.00
_cell.angle_beta   90.00
_cell.angle_gamma   90.00
#
_symmetry.space_group_name_H-M   'P 1'
#
loop_
_entity.id
_entity.type
_entity.pdbx_description
1 polymer ?
#
loop_
_entity_poly.entity_id
_entity_poly.type
_entity_poly.pdbx_seq_one_letter_code
_entity_poly.pdbx_strand_id
1 'polypeptide(L)'
;MSAVTGMPRGGSSDWTQTADRLIELEQAVNERTREMVRWKLAAIDAIRQVEEPRLAEVLELYYIDGFTWEQVAERMGLDLRWVYRLHGRALTMVRVPEEVTQK
;
A
#
# COMPACT_ATOMS: atom_id res chain seq x y z
N MET A 1 -3.43 -38.80 -7.29
CA MET A 1 -3.79 -38.43 -6.82
C MET A 1 -4.91 -38.63 -6.15
N SER A 2 -4.88 -38.89 -5.33
CA SER A 2 -5.92 -39.20 -4.61
C SER A 2 -6.65 -38.06 -4.09
N ALA A 3 -6.21 -36.94 -4.28
CA ALA A 3 -6.90 -35.81 -3.78
C ALA A 3 -8.31 -35.78 -4.31
N VAL A 4 -8.47 -36.26 -5.47
CA VAL A 4 -9.77 -36.23 -6.05
C VAL A 4 -10.74 -37.14 -5.35
N THR A 5 -10.24 -38.22 -4.84
CA THR A 5 -11.12 -39.13 -4.21
C THR A 5 -11.70 -38.60 -2.94
N GLY A 6 -11.13 -37.62 -2.37
CA GLY A 6 -11.67 -37.05 -1.16
C GLY A 6 -12.90 -36.24 -1.36
N MET A 7 -13.28 -35.99 -2.56
CA MET A 7 -14.40 -35.17 -2.74
C MET A 7 -15.69 -35.86 -2.34
N PRO A 8 -16.49 -35.10 -1.65
CA PRO A 8 -17.74 -35.68 -1.17
C PRO A 8 -18.66 -36.00 -2.31
N ARG A 9 -19.44 -37.03 -2.11
CA ARG A 9 -20.15 -37.46 -3.10
C ARG A 9 -21.26 -36.66 -3.27
N GLY A 10 -22.10 -36.46 -2.74
CA GLY A 10 -23.19 -35.66 -2.97
C GLY A 10 -22.81 -34.24 -2.98
N GLY A 11 -21.58 -34.05 -3.01
CA GLY A 11 -21.14 -32.76 -2.77
C GLY A 11 -21.06 -31.83 -3.88
N SER A 12 -21.81 -32.04 -4.92
CA SER A 12 -21.73 -31.07 -5.97
C SER A 12 -22.15 -29.70 -5.46
N SER A 13 -23.16 -29.61 -4.61
CA SER A 13 -23.55 -28.30 -4.13
C SER A 13 -22.50 -27.75 -3.15
N ASP A 14 -21.89 -28.60 -2.33
CA ASP A 14 -20.85 -28.15 -1.47
C ASP A 14 -19.68 -27.63 -2.26
N TRP A 15 -19.34 -28.33 -3.31
CA TRP A 15 -18.24 -27.92 -4.14
C TRP A 15 -18.54 -26.60 -4.81
N THR A 16 -19.77 -26.41 -5.24
CA THR A 16 -20.16 -25.16 -5.86
C THR A 16 -20.07 -24.02 -4.87
N GLN A 17 -20.48 -24.25 -3.63
CA GLN A 17 -20.39 -23.21 -2.64
C GLN A 17 -18.95 -22.85 -2.35
N THR A 18 -18.08 -23.84 -2.30
CA THR A 18 -16.67 -23.58 -2.08
C THR A 18 -16.09 -22.76 -3.22
N ALA A 19 -16.44 -23.13 -4.45
CA ALA A 19 -15.94 -22.40 -5.61
C ALA A 19 -16.43 -20.95 -5.59
N ASP A 20 -17.70 -20.75 -5.25
CA ASP A 20 -18.24 -19.42 -5.18
C ASP A 20 -17.52 -18.59 -4.15
N ARG A 21 -17.22 -19.19 -3.00
CA ARG A 21 -16.53 -18.49 -1.96
C ARG A 21 -15.10 -18.11 -2.38
N LEU A 22 -14.43 -19.01 -3.09
CA LEU A 22 -13.10 -18.71 -3.57
C LEU A 22 -13.12 -17.55 -4.56
N ILE A 23 -14.12 -17.53 -5.43
CA ILE A 23 -14.25 -16.45 -6.38
C ILE A 23 -14.50 -15.13 -5.65
N GLU A 24 -15.33 -15.15 -4.63
CA GLU A 24 -15.61 -13.97 -3.86
C GLU A 24 -14.35 -13.45 -3.16
N LEU A 25 -13.56 -14.36 -2.60
CA LEU A 25 -12.33 -13.98 -1.95
C LEU A 25 -11.33 -13.39 -2.93
N GLU A 26 -11.26 -14.01 -4.11
CA GLU A 26 -10.34 -13.50 -5.12
C GLU A 26 -10.75 -12.09 -5.55
N GLN A 27 -12.03 -11.87 -5.71
CA GLN A 27 -12.49 -10.54 -6.09
C GLN A 27 -12.21 -9.52 -4.99
N ALA A 28 -12.38 -9.93 -3.74
CA ALA A 28 -12.09 -9.03 -2.63
C ALA A 28 -10.61 -8.67 -2.58
N VAL A 29 -9.74 -9.65 -2.82
CA VAL A 29 -8.31 -9.40 -2.83
C VAL A 29 -7.94 -8.48 -3.99
N ASN A 30 -8.53 -8.70 -5.15
CA ASN A 30 -8.23 -7.86 -6.30
C ASN A 30 -8.69 -6.43 -6.08
N GLU A 31 -9.82 -6.27 -5.43
CA GLU A 31 -10.32 -4.94 -5.12
C GLU A 31 -9.38 -4.22 -4.17
N ARG A 32 -8.92 -4.94 -3.15
CA ARG A 32 -7.98 -4.38 -2.21
C ARG A 32 -6.68 -3.98 -2.89
N THR A 33 -6.21 -4.82 -3.78
CA THR A 33 -4.99 -4.54 -4.52
C THR A 33 -5.14 -3.30 -5.37
N ARG A 34 -6.28 -3.14 -6.02
CA ARG A 34 -6.52 -1.96 -6.83
C ARG A 34 -6.52 -0.71 -5.98
N GLU A 35 -7.13 -0.78 -4.80
CA GLU A 35 -7.13 0.35 -3.89
C GLU A 35 -5.72 0.72 -3.47
N MET A 36 -4.92 -0.28 -3.13
CA MET A 36 -3.55 -0.01 -2.72
C MET A 36 -2.74 0.64 -3.82
N VAL A 37 -2.92 0.17 -5.04
CA VAL A 37 -2.21 0.76 -6.18
C VAL A 37 -2.65 2.20 -6.37
N ARG A 38 -3.94 2.44 -6.25
CA ARG A 38 -4.47 3.79 -6.42
C ARG A 38 -3.90 4.74 -5.37
N TRP A 39 -3.86 4.27 -4.11
CA TRP A 39 -3.30 5.07 -3.04
C TRP A 39 -1.83 5.36 -3.29
N LYS A 40 -1.09 4.36 -3.74
CA LYS A 40 0.33 4.53 -3.98
C LYS A 40 0.58 5.50 -5.12
N LEU A 41 -0.20 5.38 -6.19
CA LEU A 41 -0.04 6.31 -7.30
C LEU A 41 -0.39 7.73 -6.89
N ALA A 42 -1.42 7.90 -6.07
CA ALA A 42 -1.78 9.22 -5.59
C ALA A 42 -0.69 9.79 -4.69
N ALA A 43 -0.07 8.94 -3.87
CA ALA A 43 1.02 9.38 -3.01
C ALA A 43 2.22 9.81 -3.82
N ILE A 44 2.57 9.04 -4.83
CA ILE A 44 3.68 9.39 -5.70
C ILE A 44 3.44 10.75 -6.35
N ASP A 45 2.23 10.94 -6.85
CA ASP A 45 1.89 12.19 -7.52
C ASP A 45 1.96 13.36 -6.53
N ALA A 46 1.45 13.17 -5.33
CA ALA A 46 1.47 14.22 -4.33
C ALA A 46 2.89 14.58 -3.93
N ILE A 47 3.74 13.56 -3.78
CA ILE A 47 5.13 13.78 -3.39
C ILE A 47 5.90 14.50 -4.50
N ARG A 48 5.58 14.18 -5.74
CA ARG A 48 6.25 14.83 -6.86
C ARG A 48 5.97 16.32 -6.92
N GLN A 49 4.89 16.77 -6.30
CA GLN A 49 4.57 18.17 -6.30
C GLN A 49 5.27 18.92 -5.20
N VAL A 50 5.96 18.24 -4.31
CA VAL A 50 6.73 18.89 -3.26
C VAL A 50 8.01 19.40 -3.90
N GLU A 51 8.19 20.70 -3.88
CA GLU A 51 9.29 21.30 -4.62
C GLU A 51 10.63 21.20 -3.96
N GLU A 52 10.66 21.11 -2.66
CA GLU A 52 11.92 21.04 -1.97
C GLU A 52 12.45 19.61 -1.99
N PRO A 53 13.62 19.37 -2.62
CA PRO A 53 14.07 18.00 -2.84
C PRO A 53 14.27 17.18 -1.57
N ARG A 54 14.76 17.78 -0.52
CA ARG A 54 14.96 17.04 0.71
C ARG A 54 13.67 16.60 1.35
N LEU A 55 12.66 17.43 1.31
CA LEU A 55 11.37 17.08 1.85
C LEU A 55 10.71 16.00 1.01
N ALA A 56 10.84 16.10 -0.31
CA ALA A 56 10.31 15.06 -1.18
C ALA A 56 11.02 13.74 -0.93
N GLU A 57 12.32 13.78 -0.71
CA GLU A 57 13.10 12.57 -0.50
C GLU A 57 12.69 11.84 0.77
N VAL A 58 12.46 12.56 1.85
CA VAL A 58 12.01 11.95 3.09
C VAL A 58 10.70 11.23 2.88
N LEU A 59 9.77 11.87 2.19
CA LEU A 59 8.47 11.26 1.94
C LEU A 59 8.58 10.05 1.04
N GLU A 60 9.41 10.14 0.03
CA GLU A 60 9.57 9.04 -0.90
C GLU A 60 10.18 7.82 -0.22
N LEU A 61 11.24 8.02 0.53
CA LEU A 61 11.90 6.91 1.19
C LEU A 61 10.98 6.21 2.18
N TYR A 62 10.22 6.96 2.91
CA TYR A 62 9.38 6.35 3.92
C TYR A 62 8.08 5.80 3.34
N TYR A 63 7.35 6.59 2.58
CA TYR A 63 6.00 6.21 2.16
C TYR A 63 5.97 5.38 0.88
N ILE A 64 6.93 5.57 0.00
CA ILE A 64 6.94 4.83 -1.25
C ILE A 64 7.86 3.62 -1.16
N ASP A 65 9.08 3.83 -0.67
CA ASP A 65 10.07 2.77 -0.64
C ASP A 65 10.00 1.89 0.59
N GLY A 66 9.28 2.33 1.61
CA GLY A 66 9.02 1.47 2.76
C GLY A 66 10.17 1.36 3.76
N PHE A 67 11.08 2.32 3.76
CA PHE A 67 12.19 2.27 4.70
C PHE A 67 11.74 2.71 6.09
N THR A 68 12.39 2.20 7.11
CA THR A 68 12.15 2.67 8.46
C THR A 68 12.77 4.05 8.62
N TRP A 69 12.39 4.75 9.68
CA TRP A 69 12.95 6.08 9.91
C TRP A 69 14.45 6.04 10.08
N GLU A 70 14.96 4.99 10.73
CA GLU A 70 16.40 4.84 10.89
C GLU A 70 17.09 4.64 9.55
N GLN A 71 16.45 3.88 8.67
CA GLN A 71 17.01 3.66 7.34
C GLN A 71 16.95 4.93 6.51
N VAL A 72 15.89 5.73 6.68
CA VAL A 72 15.80 6.99 5.99
C VAL A 72 16.94 7.91 6.42
N ALA A 73 17.18 7.96 7.73
CA ALA A 73 18.24 8.78 8.26
C ALA A 73 19.59 8.36 7.69
N GLU A 74 19.80 7.06 7.64
CA GLU A 74 21.06 6.54 7.12
C GLU A 74 21.23 6.88 5.65
N ARG A 75 20.18 6.71 4.86
CA ARG A 75 20.28 6.98 3.45
C ARG A 75 20.48 8.46 3.15
N MET A 76 19.92 9.32 3.96
CA MET A 76 20.06 10.74 3.74
C MET A 76 21.29 11.33 4.40
N GLY A 77 22.01 10.53 5.20
CA GLY A 77 23.18 11.04 5.90
C GLY A 77 22.83 12.02 6.98
N LEU A 78 21.69 11.84 7.62
CA LEU A 78 21.23 12.77 8.65
C LEU A 78 20.95 11.98 9.91
N ASP A 79 20.92 12.68 11.05
CA ASP A 79 20.52 11.98 12.24
C ASP A 79 19.00 11.92 12.30
N LEU A 80 18.53 11.04 13.16
CA LEU A 80 17.09 10.73 13.20
C LEU A 80 16.25 11.95 13.55
N ARG A 81 16.76 12.80 14.42
CA ARG A 81 16.03 13.97 14.83
C ARG A 81 15.75 14.91 13.65
N TRP A 82 16.75 15.06 12.79
CA TRP A 82 16.60 15.90 11.62
C TRP A 82 15.58 15.30 10.68
N VAL A 83 15.59 13.99 10.52
CA VAL A 83 14.63 13.33 9.66
C VAL A 83 13.21 13.60 10.14
N TYR A 84 12.98 13.52 11.44
CA TYR A 84 11.66 13.80 11.98
C TYR A 84 11.24 15.24 11.71
N ARG A 85 12.17 16.16 11.80
CA ARG A 85 11.86 17.56 11.50
C ARG A 85 11.50 17.75 10.04
N LEU A 86 12.29 17.14 9.17
CA LEU A 86 12.00 17.24 7.74
C LEU A 86 10.66 16.61 7.42
N HIS A 87 10.35 15.49 8.06
CA HIS A 87 9.08 14.85 7.85
C HIS A 87 7.92 15.77 8.26
N GLY A 88 8.03 16.40 9.40
CA GLY A 88 6.98 17.30 9.84
C GLY A 88 6.76 18.45 8.87
N ARG A 89 7.86 19.01 8.37
CA ARG A 89 7.74 20.08 7.39
C ARG A 89 7.19 19.59 6.08
N ALA A 90 7.62 18.40 5.66
CA ALA A 90 7.16 17.86 4.39
C ALA A 90 5.65 17.63 4.40
N LEU A 91 5.12 17.19 5.53
CA LEU A 91 3.69 16.93 5.61
C LEU A 91 2.86 18.19 5.44
N THR A 92 3.41 19.34 5.76
CA THR A 92 2.67 20.58 5.57
C THR A 92 2.62 20.99 4.11
N MET A 93 3.46 20.38 3.28
CA MET A 93 3.53 20.74 1.86
C MET A 93 2.83 19.77 0.95
N VAL A 94 2.44 18.62 1.47
CA VAL A 94 1.80 17.62 0.65
C VAL A 94 0.32 17.95 0.45
N ARG A 95 -0.15 17.78 -0.77
CA ARG A 95 -1.56 17.94 -1.07
C ARG A 95 -2.10 16.62 -1.54
N VAL A 96 -3.02 16.06 -0.77
CA VAL A 96 -3.58 14.76 -1.08
C VAL A 96 -4.85 14.95 -1.88
N PRO A 97 -5.01 14.24 -3.00
CA PRO A 97 -6.22 14.37 -3.80
C PRO A 97 -7.46 14.05 -3.00
N GLU A 98 -8.51 14.78 -3.28
CA GLU A 98 -9.73 14.65 -2.54
C GLU A 98 -10.33 13.27 -2.64
N GLU A 99 -10.22 12.68 -3.79
CA GLU A 99 -10.77 11.35 -3.98
C GLU A 99 -10.07 10.30 -3.14
N VAL A 100 -8.86 10.57 -2.68
CA VAL A 100 -8.14 9.64 -1.85
C VAL A 100 -8.50 9.81 -0.39
N THR A 101 -8.83 11.03 0.01
CA THR A 101 -9.13 11.29 1.40
C THR A 101 -10.55 10.96 1.78
N GLN A 102 -11.40 10.75 0.82
CA GLN A 102 -12.77 10.44 1.12
C GLN A 102 -12.94 9.05 1.63
N LYS A 103 -13.82 8.82 2.54
CA LYS A 103 -14.03 7.50 3.07
C LYS A 103 -15.20 6.83 2.50
#